data_521fdfdf949f35ffb4280461baef294b
#
_entry.id   521fdfdf949f35ffb4280461baef294b
#
_cell.length_a   1.000
_cell.length_b   1.000
_cell.length_c   1.000
_cell.angle_alpha   90.00
_cell.angle_beta   90.00
_cell.angle_gamma   90.00
#
_symmetry.space_group_name_H-M   'P 1'
#
loop_
_entity.id
_entity.type
_entity.pdbx_description
1 polymer ?
#
loop_
_entity_poly.entity_id
_entity_poly.type
_entity_poly.pdbx_seq_one_letter_code
_entity_poly.pdbx_strand_id
1 'polypeptide(L)'
;MFIEVCHTSGIWLQDYLSSSNLSLMKKIIVSGLWLFFLLLSACNQRANTYFEKKLTYPDILTSDQKVKLAAYVIPTQQQYEWQQLELTAFIHFGINTFTGREWGDGSESPTLFNPTDFDADQWISSLQEAGFKMIILTAKHHDGFCLWPTRTTTHSVASSPWHNGQGDVVRAVKEACDRHEMKFGIYLSPWDRNAESYGDSPRYNAFFTEQLTELLTNYGDVHEVWLDGANGEESDGKVQEYDWARFYHVIDSLQPNAVKAIMGDDVRWVGNENGVGRETEWSVTPLQPGISEATAIENKRLNISPTADDLGSQDIIEQSQTIYWYPSQVNVSIRPGWFYHPEEDHQVKTLARLVDIYFQSVGMNSVLLLNVPPDTRGRLHEADVEQLRQFGTYIGNTFDNEKLIDGDIPWKARSGASREYNIIPDESINTVMLQEDIRKGQRVEKFIVEGFIDNKWVKLTEGTTIGYKRLLRFDNTSSSRLRVTINETRDIANIHKVGAYFASALEAETEDLHGNETNLNSNQIK
;
A
#
# COMPACT_ATOMS: atom_id res chain seq x y z
N MET A 1 -30.92 -10.14 -37.22
CA MET A 1 -32.00 -11.09 -37.49
C MET A 1 -33.20 -10.63 -36.68
N PHE A 2 -34.04 -9.98 -37.31
CA PHE A 2 -35.49 -9.72 -37.34
C PHE A 2 -35.73 -8.28 -37.79
N ILE A 3 -35.68 -8.12 -39.08
CA ILE A 3 -36.43 -7.16 -39.87
C ILE A 3 -37.46 -8.01 -40.63
N GLU A 4 -38.66 -7.58 -40.59
CA GLU A 4 -39.81 -7.82 -41.43
C GLU A 4 -41.06 -7.94 -40.56
N VAL A 5 -41.92 -7.04 -40.77
CA VAL A 5 -43.24 -7.10 -41.35
C VAL A 5 -44.06 -5.92 -40.86
N CYS A 6 -44.41 -5.02 -41.72
CA CYS A 6 -45.75 -4.47 -41.84
C CYS A 6 -45.83 -3.55 -43.07
N HIS A 7 -46.13 -4.17 -44.20
CA HIS A 7 -46.83 -3.52 -45.31
C HIS A 7 -48.31 -3.98 -45.28
N THR A 8 -49.14 -3.07 -45.54
CA THR A 8 -50.60 -3.10 -45.85
C THR A 8 -51.50 -2.52 -44.76
N SER A 9 -51.92 -1.31 -44.98
CA SER A 9 -53.33 -0.89 -45.13
C SER A 9 -53.39 0.64 -45.13
N GLY A 10 -53.23 1.22 -46.32
CA GLY A 10 -53.72 2.55 -46.61
C GLY A 10 -55.23 2.47 -46.77
N ILE A 11 -55.88 3.58 -46.51
CA ILE A 11 -57.30 3.96 -46.76
C ILE A 11 -58.04 4.27 -45.44
N TRP A 12 -58.61 5.48 -45.46
CA TRP A 12 -59.57 6.09 -44.52
C TRP A 12 -58.92 6.87 -43.33
N LEU A 13 -58.49 8.13 -43.59
CA LEU A 13 -58.57 9.24 -42.64
C LEU A 13 -58.54 10.59 -43.38
N GLN A 14 -59.56 10.82 -44.17
CA GLN A 14 -59.94 12.16 -44.61
C GLN A 14 -61.39 12.35 -44.17
N ASP A 15 -61.59 13.08 -43.12
CA ASP A 15 -62.82 13.73 -42.64
C ASP A 15 -62.95 13.56 -41.10
N TYR A 16 -62.15 14.27 -40.32
CA TYR A 16 -62.56 14.72 -38.99
C TYR A 16 -61.48 15.67 -38.41
N LEU A 17 -61.39 16.87 -38.98
CA LEU A 17 -60.65 17.94 -38.34
C LEU A 17 -61.57 19.14 -38.12
N SER A 18 -62.35 19.11 -37.04
CA SER A 18 -62.95 20.32 -36.51
C SER A 18 -61.89 21.15 -35.74
N SER A 19 -61.97 22.47 -35.85
CA SER A 19 -60.99 23.46 -35.34
C SER A 19 -60.76 23.43 -33.80
N SER A 20 -61.55 22.69 -33.07
CA SER A 20 -61.43 22.49 -31.63
C SER A 20 -60.39 21.45 -31.24
N ASN A 21 -60.13 20.47 -32.11
CA ASN A 21 -59.12 19.39 -31.79
C ASN A 21 -57.71 19.83 -32.07
N LEU A 22 -57.44 20.83 -32.88
CA LEU A 22 -56.09 21.34 -33.16
C LEU A 22 -55.47 22.07 -31.95
N SER A 23 -56.31 22.74 -31.15
CA SER A 23 -55.88 23.41 -29.91
C SER A 23 -55.51 22.40 -28.81
N LEU A 24 -56.26 21.29 -28.73
CA LEU A 24 -56.00 20.23 -27.76
C LEU A 24 -54.76 19.42 -28.15
N MET A 25 -54.58 19.09 -29.42
CA MET A 25 -53.35 18.44 -29.90
C MET A 25 -52.09 19.30 -29.72
N LYS A 26 -52.17 20.62 -29.99
CA LYS A 26 -51.06 21.54 -29.71
C LYS A 26 -50.70 21.58 -28.21
N LYS A 27 -51.69 21.59 -27.31
CA LYS A 27 -51.44 21.55 -25.86
C LYS A 27 -50.82 20.22 -25.42
N ILE A 28 -51.26 19.09 -25.98
CA ILE A 28 -50.69 17.76 -25.68
C ILE A 28 -49.25 17.64 -26.21
N ILE A 29 -48.99 18.14 -27.44
CA ILE A 29 -47.62 18.13 -28.01
C ILE A 29 -46.70 19.06 -27.24
N VAL A 30 -47.12 20.26 -26.84
CA VAL A 30 -46.34 21.19 -26.04
C VAL A 30 -46.10 20.62 -24.65
N SER A 31 -47.12 20.02 -24.00
CA SER A 31 -46.94 19.36 -22.69
C SER A 31 -46.07 18.13 -22.79
N GLY A 32 -46.14 17.34 -23.85
CA GLY A 32 -45.26 16.18 -24.10
C GLY A 32 -43.82 16.60 -24.36
N LEU A 33 -43.57 17.69 -25.09
CA LEU A 33 -42.26 18.28 -25.29
C LEU A 33 -41.67 18.84 -23.98
N TRP A 34 -42.49 19.49 -23.15
CA TRP A 34 -42.05 19.96 -21.83
C TRP A 34 -41.72 18.80 -20.87
N LEU A 35 -42.51 17.72 -20.89
CA LEU A 35 -42.23 16.51 -20.14
C LEU A 35 -40.95 15.80 -20.64
N PHE A 36 -40.73 15.78 -21.95
CA PHE A 36 -39.54 15.22 -22.56
C PHE A 36 -38.27 16.06 -22.25
N PHE A 37 -38.39 17.40 -22.25
CA PHE A 37 -37.34 18.30 -21.81
C PHE A 37 -37.07 18.19 -20.30
N LEU A 38 -38.11 17.99 -19.48
CA LEU A 38 -37.93 17.74 -18.02
C LEU A 38 -37.29 16.36 -17.76
N LEU A 39 -37.62 15.34 -18.55
CA LEU A 39 -36.99 14.03 -18.48
C LEU A 39 -35.53 14.05 -18.99
N LEU A 40 -35.21 14.85 -19.98
CA LEU A 40 -33.84 15.08 -20.44
C LEU A 40 -33.03 15.92 -19.45
N SER A 41 -33.67 16.83 -18.70
CA SER A 41 -33.00 17.61 -17.63
C SER A 41 -32.79 16.79 -16.35
N ALA A 42 -33.61 15.76 -16.09
CA ALA A 42 -33.46 14.86 -14.96
C ALA A 42 -32.36 13.80 -15.17
N CYS A 43 -31.91 13.58 -16.41
CA CYS A 43 -30.80 12.63 -16.69
C CYS A 43 -29.42 13.25 -16.68
N ASN A 44 -29.27 14.50 -16.23
CA ASN A 44 -27.93 15.11 -16.05
C ASN A 44 -27.38 14.96 -14.62
N GLN A 45 -27.69 13.86 -13.95
CA GLN A 45 -26.75 13.35 -12.97
C GLN A 45 -25.53 12.87 -13.77
N ARG A 46 -24.50 13.73 -13.84
CA ARG A 46 -23.17 13.29 -14.31
C ARG A 46 -22.84 12.04 -13.50
N ALA A 47 -22.91 10.87 -14.13
CA ALA A 47 -22.33 9.68 -13.54
C ALA A 47 -20.88 10.07 -13.19
N ASN A 48 -20.52 10.00 -11.91
CA ASN A 48 -19.16 10.23 -11.51
C ASN A 48 -18.30 9.22 -12.29
N THR A 49 -17.45 9.72 -13.17
CA THR A 49 -16.53 8.87 -13.92
C THR A 49 -15.30 8.65 -13.03
N TYR A 50 -15.02 7.41 -12.69
CA TYR A 50 -13.84 7.01 -11.94
C TYR A 50 -12.76 6.50 -12.88
N PHE A 51 -11.50 6.75 -12.55
CA PHE A 51 -10.33 6.35 -13.31
C PHE A 51 -9.51 5.38 -12.46
N GLU A 52 -9.70 4.09 -12.69
CA GLU A 52 -9.00 3.06 -11.95
C GLU A 52 -7.51 3.07 -12.29
N LYS A 53 -6.66 3.15 -11.26
CA LYS A 53 -5.20 3.14 -11.29
C LYS A 53 -4.54 4.31 -12.07
N LYS A 54 -5.14 4.83 -13.15
CA LYS A 54 -4.47 5.80 -14.03
C LYS A 54 -5.44 6.77 -14.70
N LEU A 55 -5.04 8.03 -14.77
CA LEU A 55 -5.71 9.06 -15.58
C LEU A 55 -4.66 9.84 -16.37
N THR A 56 -4.79 9.86 -17.71
CA THR A 56 -4.08 10.81 -18.58
C THR A 56 -4.99 11.98 -18.90
N TYR A 57 -4.55 13.19 -18.60
CA TYR A 57 -5.32 14.41 -18.82
C TYR A 57 -5.41 14.75 -20.30
N PRO A 58 -6.61 15.12 -20.81
CA PRO A 58 -6.73 15.81 -22.09
C PRO A 58 -5.99 17.16 -22.10
N ASP A 59 -5.39 17.54 -23.23
CA ASP A 59 -4.54 18.73 -23.37
C ASP A 59 -5.25 20.08 -23.10
N ILE A 60 -6.57 20.09 -23.07
CA ILE A 60 -7.39 21.31 -22.98
C ILE A 60 -7.87 21.65 -21.56
N LEU A 61 -7.44 20.93 -20.53
CA LEU A 61 -7.92 21.13 -19.16
C LEU A 61 -7.21 22.30 -18.48
N THR A 62 -7.98 23.07 -17.68
CA THR A 62 -7.42 24.04 -16.74
C THR A 62 -6.81 23.34 -15.54
N SER A 63 -5.94 24.02 -14.78
CA SER A 63 -5.37 23.56 -13.52
C SER A 63 -6.44 23.05 -12.55
N ASP A 64 -7.45 23.85 -12.24
CA ASP A 64 -8.55 23.48 -11.36
C ASP A 64 -9.29 22.20 -11.83
N GLN A 65 -9.44 22.03 -13.14
CA GLN A 65 -10.07 20.82 -13.70
C GLN A 65 -9.19 19.59 -13.49
N LYS A 66 -7.87 19.70 -13.63
CA LYS A 66 -6.93 18.60 -13.37
C LYS A 66 -6.97 18.18 -11.90
N VAL A 67 -6.85 19.13 -10.96
CA VAL A 67 -6.93 18.86 -9.52
C VAL A 67 -8.27 18.19 -9.16
N LYS A 68 -9.38 18.69 -9.74
CA LYS A 68 -10.70 18.09 -9.52
C LYS A 68 -10.78 16.66 -10.06
N LEU A 69 -10.23 16.38 -11.23
CA LEU A 69 -10.24 15.04 -11.83
C LEU A 69 -9.34 14.07 -11.05
N ALA A 70 -8.26 14.53 -10.42
CA ALA A 70 -7.41 13.73 -9.54
C ALA A 70 -8.21 13.08 -8.39
N ALA A 71 -9.28 13.76 -7.92
CA ALA A 71 -10.19 13.23 -6.90
C ALA A 71 -10.98 11.98 -7.31
N TYR A 72 -10.91 11.57 -8.58
CA TYR A 72 -11.64 10.44 -9.15
C TYR A 72 -10.73 9.28 -9.59
N VAL A 73 -9.43 9.39 -9.38
CA VAL A 73 -8.51 8.25 -9.51
C VAL A 73 -8.68 7.35 -8.29
N ILE A 74 -8.85 6.06 -8.51
CA ILE A 74 -9.18 5.07 -7.50
C ILE A 74 -8.23 3.86 -7.58
N PRO A 75 -8.07 3.09 -6.50
CA PRO A 75 -7.29 1.85 -6.54
C PRO A 75 -7.94 0.81 -7.47
N THR A 76 -7.11 -0.09 -8.00
CA THR A 76 -7.59 -1.40 -8.44
C THR A 76 -8.10 -2.20 -7.24
N GLN A 77 -8.85 -3.28 -7.49
CA GLN A 77 -9.33 -4.16 -6.42
C GLN A 77 -8.15 -4.71 -5.59
N GLN A 78 -7.05 -5.12 -6.26
CA GLN A 78 -5.86 -5.65 -5.61
C GLN A 78 -5.17 -4.59 -4.74
N GLN A 79 -5.01 -3.36 -5.24
CA GLN A 79 -4.44 -2.25 -4.46
C GLN A 79 -5.32 -1.88 -3.26
N TYR A 80 -6.64 -1.91 -3.42
CA TYR A 80 -7.57 -1.66 -2.31
C TYR A 80 -7.46 -2.73 -1.22
N GLU A 81 -7.49 -4.02 -1.59
CA GLU A 81 -7.32 -5.13 -0.64
C GLU A 81 -5.95 -5.11 0.03
N TRP A 82 -4.91 -4.73 -0.71
CA TRP A 82 -3.57 -4.58 -0.18
C TRP A 82 -3.49 -3.45 0.87
N GLN A 83 -4.07 -2.28 0.62
CA GLN A 83 -4.11 -1.19 1.59
C GLN A 83 -4.85 -1.57 2.89
N GLN A 84 -5.84 -2.46 2.81
CA GLN A 84 -6.57 -2.98 3.97
C GLN A 84 -5.74 -3.92 4.86
N LEU A 85 -4.59 -4.37 4.40
CA LEU A 85 -3.69 -5.20 5.21
C LEU A 85 -3.08 -4.40 6.37
N GLU A 86 -2.73 -3.14 6.16
CA GLU A 86 -2.12 -2.22 7.13
C GLU A 86 -0.77 -2.69 7.67
N LEU A 87 -0.73 -3.90 8.24
CA LEU A 87 0.45 -4.56 8.83
C LEU A 87 0.85 -5.77 7.99
N THR A 88 2.05 -5.69 7.41
CA THR A 88 2.69 -6.77 6.69
C THR A 88 4.09 -7.01 7.25
N ALA A 89 4.56 -8.25 7.22
CA ALA A 89 5.88 -8.61 7.75
C ALA A 89 6.84 -8.98 6.64
N PHE A 90 8.08 -8.53 6.74
CA PHE A 90 9.17 -9.01 5.92
C PHE A 90 9.94 -10.09 6.67
N ILE A 91 10.35 -11.14 5.99
CA ILE A 91 11.15 -12.24 6.57
C ILE A 91 12.44 -12.34 5.78
N HIS A 92 13.51 -11.72 6.31
CA HIS A 92 14.86 -11.91 5.81
C HIS A 92 15.46 -13.15 6.45
N PHE A 93 15.44 -14.24 5.69
CA PHE A 93 16.05 -15.51 6.07
C PHE A 93 16.78 -16.08 4.87
N GLY A 94 17.99 -16.59 5.04
CA GLY A 94 18.79 -17.09 3.93
C GLY A 94 20.20 -17.45 4.39
N ILE A 95 21.12 -17.57 3.42
CA ILE A 95 22.51 -17.90 3.72
C ILE A 95 23.18 -16.81 4.56
N ASN A 96 22.75 -15.56 4.44
CA ASN A 96 23.27 -14.43 5.21
C ASN A 96 23.01 -14.57 6.71
N THR A 97 21.89 -15.21 7.12
CA THR A 97 21.63 -15.57 8.52
C THR A 97 22.76 -16.42 9.13
N PHE A 98 23.42 -17.25 8.32
CA PHE A 98 24.48 -18.18 8.76
C PHE A 98 25.89 -17.62 8.57
N THR A 99 26.05 -16.55 7.82
CA THR A 99 27.35 -15.89 7.59
C THR A 99 27.53 -14.63 8.43
N GLY A 100 26.47 -14.12 9.06
CA GLY A 100 26.49 -12.86 9.79
C GLY A 100 26.77 -11.67 8.86
N ARG A 101 26.19 -11.67 7.66
CA ARG A 101 26.34 -10.59 6.67
C ARG A 101 24.99 -10.06 6.27
N GLU A 102 24.89 -8.75 6.07
CA GLU A 102 23.71 -8.13 5.47
C GLU A 102 23.62 -8.41 3.95
N TRP A 103 24.76 -8.31 3.28
CA TRP A 103 24.90 -8.62 1.86
C TRP A 103 26.02 -9.64 1.66
N GLY A 104 25.66 -10.84 1.23
CA GLY A 104 26.61 -11.83 0.80
C GLY A 104 27.31 -11.41 -0.50
N ASP A 105 28.41 -12.06 -0.83
CA ASP A 105 29.17 -11.77 -2.05
C ASP A 105 28.87 -12.75 -3.20
N GLY A 106 27.98 -13.73 -2.98
CA GLY A 106 27.60 -14.76 -3.95
C GLY A 106 28.53 -15.95 -4.00
N SER A 107 29.59 -15.97 -3.17
CA SER A 107 30.55 -17.09 -3.09
C SER A 107 30.28 -18.03 -1.91
N GLU A 108 29.25 -17.74 -1.12
CA GLU A 108 28.90 -18.50 0.09
C GLU A 108 28.60 -19.96 -0.26
N SER A 109 29.21 -20.90 0.48
CA SER A 109 28.91 -22.31 0.27
C SER A 109 27.46 -22.64 0.70
N PRO A 110 26.63 -23.26 -0.14
CA PRO A 110 25.29 -23.73 0.25
C PRO A 110 25.29 -24.63 1.50
N THR A 111 26.44 -25.25 1.83
CA THR A 111 26.59 -26.12 2.99
C THR A 111 26.49 -25.36 4.33
N LEU A 112 26.61 -24.04 4.33
CA LEU A 112 26.42 -23.20 5.51
C LEU A 112 24.95 -23.09 5.94
N PHE A 113 24.00 -23.21 4.99
CA PHE A 113 22.58 -23.17 5.27
C PHE A 113 22.11 -24.48 5.92
N ASN A 114 21.93 -24.46 7.24
CA ASN A 114 21.51 -25.65 7.99
C ASN A 114 20.76 -25.27 9.28
N PRO A 115 19.53 -24.74 9.19
CA PRO A 115 18.73 -24.44 10.37
C PRO A 115 18.45 -25.71 11.17
N THR A 116 18.60 -25.62 12.52
CA THR A 116 18.55 -26.78 13.42
C THR A 116 17.16 -27.09 13.98
N ASP A 117 16.27 -26.09 13.96
CA ASP A 117 14.91 -26.18 14.54
C ASP A 117 13.93 -25.28 13.74
N PHE A 118 13.95 -25.45 12.41
CA PHE A 118 13.12 -24.65 11.50
C PHE A 118 11.64 -24.85 11.79
N ASP A 119 10.92 -23.75 12.04
CA ASP A 119 9.51 -23.75 12.41
C ASP A 119 8.75 -22.57 11.78
N ALA A 120 8.22 -22.78 10.57
CA ALA A 120 7.44 -21.78 9.86
C ALA A 120 6.10 -21.44 10.56
N ASP A 121 5.49 -22.41 11.28
CA ASP A 121 4.26 -22.16 12.02
C ASP A 121 4.48 -21.19 13.18
N GLN A 122 5.65 -21.26 13.85
CA GLN A 122 6.01 -20.29 14.88
C GLN A 122 6.17 -18.88 14.31
N TRP A 123 6.74 -18.73 13.10
CA TRP A 123 6.82 -17.41 12.46
C TRP A 123 5.42 -16.83 12.24
N ILE A 124 4.57 -17.61 11.59
CA ILE A 124 3.24 -17.15 11.18
C ILE A 124 2.33 -16.88 12.39
N SER A 125 2.31 -17.79 13.39
CA SER A 125 1.47 -17.60 14.58
C SER A 125 1.89 -16.38 15.39
N SER A 126 3.21 -16.15 15.59
CA SER A 126 3.71 -14.98 16.32
C SER A 126 3.34 -13.67 15.63
N LEU A 127 3.43 -13.62 14.30
CA LEU A 127 3.05 -12.44 13.52
C LEU A 127 1.53 -12.23 13.50
N GLN A 128 0.74 -13.30 13.37
CA GLN A 128 -0.72 -13.24 13.39
C GLN A 128 -1.24 -12.73 14.75
N GLU A 129 -0.69 -13.21 15.86
CA GLU A 129 -1.01 -12.73 17.21
C GLU A 129 -0.70 -11.24 17.39
N ALA A 130 0.31 -10.73 16.68
CA ALA A 130 0.65 -9.30 16.66
C ALA A 130 -0.19 -8.47 15.67
N GLY A 131 -1.14 -9.09 14.94
CA GLY A 131 -2.09 -8.42 14.05
C GLY A 131 -1.61 -8.29 12.59
N PHE A 132 -0.50 -8.92 12.23
CA PHE A 132 -0.02 -8.95 10.83
C PHE A 132 -0.94 -9.83 9.97
N LYS A 133 -1.13 -9.44 8.71
CA LYS A 133 -2.08 -10.11 7.78
C LYS A 133 -1.41 -10.72 6.56
N MET A 134 -0.15 -10.40 6.33
CA MET A 134 0.63 -10.94 5.23
C MET A 134 2.10 -11.00 5.63
N ILE A 135 2.81 -12.00 5.10
CA ILE A 135 4.27 -12.04 5.11
C ILE A 135 4.83 -11.95 3.70
N ILE A 136 6.03 -11.40 3.56
CA ILE A 136 6.84 -11.43 2.34
C ILE A 136 8.16 -12.12 2.68
N LEU A 137 8.40 -13.27 2.05
CA LEU A 137 9.62 -14.05 2.25
C LEU A 137 10.68 -13.66 1.24
N THR A 138 11.92 -13.40 1.68
CA THR A 138 13.08 -13.27 0.78
C THR A 138 13.44 -14.62 0.16
N ALA A 139 12.73 -15.01 -0.89
CA ALA A 139 13.00 -16.30 -1.56
C ALA A 139 14.42 -16.39 -2.12
N LYS A 140 14.98 -15.26 -2.56
CA LYS A 140 16.39 -15.08 -2.95
C LYS A 140 16.80 -13.64 -2.66
N HIS A 141 17.88 -13.42 -1.89
CA HIS A 141 18.48 -12.11 -1.68
C HIS A 141 19.64 -11.87 -2.67
N HIS A 142 20.40 -10.78 -2.51
CA HIS A 142 21.47 -10.37 -3.44
C HIS A 142 22.63 -11.37 -3.56
N ASP A 143 22.82 -12.22 -2.55
CA ASP A 143 23.79 -13.33 -2.59
C ASP A 143 23.45 -14.42 -3.61
N GLY A 144 22.22 -14.43 -4.14
CA GLY A 144 21.76 -15.40 -5.14
C GLY A 144 21.33 -16.74 -4.58
N PHE A 145 21.39 -16.95 -3.24
CA PHE A 145 20.99 -18.22 -2.63
C PHE A 145 19.46 -18.39 -2.64
N CYS A 146 19.00 -19.46 -3.29
CA CYS A 146 17.58 -19.73 -3.46
C CYS A 146 17.03 -20.61 -2.32
N LEU A 147 15.99 -20.15 -1.64
CA LEU A 147 15.31 -20.86 -0.55
C LEU A 147 14.38 -21.99 -1.03
N TRP A 148 14.34 -22.27 -2.33
CA TRP A 148 13.59 -23.36 -2.95
C TRP A 148 14.50 -24.20 -3.85
N PRO A 149 14.15 -25.45 -4.14
CA PRO A 149 14.95 -26.34 -4.99
C PRO A 149 14.80 -25.94 -6.47
N THR A 150 15.32 -24.74 -6.82
CA THR A 150 15.29 -24.24 -8.19
C THR A 150 16.08 -25.12 -9.16
N ARG A 151 15.69 -25.13 -10.42
CA ARG A 151 16.43 -25.80 -11.51
C ARG A 151 17.43 -24.89 -12.19
N THR A 152 17.44 -23.59 -11.86
CA THR A 152 18.24 -22.57 -12.56
C THR A 152 19.67 -22.48 -12.06
N THR A 153 19.91 -22.83 -10.79
CA THR A 153 21.23 -22.78 -10.16
C THR A 153 21.39 -23.87 -9.11
N THR A 154 22.64 -24.25 -8.81
CA THR A 154 22.97 -25.09 -7.67
C THR A 154 23.15 -24.32 -6.37
N HIS A 155 23.15 -22.96 -6.43
CA HIS A 155 23.26 -22.10 -5.25
C HIS A 155 21.89 -21.99 -4.57
N SER A 156 21.49 -23.08 -3.89
CA SER A 156 20.15 -23.23 -3.32
C SER A 156 20.10 -24.22 -2.17
N VAL A 157 18.98 -24.27 -1.48
CA VAL A 157 18.69 -25.27 -0.43
C VAL A 157 18.89 -26.71 -0.87
N ALA A 158 18.75 -27.01 -2.16
CA ALA A 158 18.99 -28.35 -2.72
C ALA A 158 20.45 -28.80 -2.61
N SER A 159 21.38 -27.86 -2.47
CA SER A 159 22.81 -28.14 -2.26
C SER A 159 23.24 -28.03 -0.79
N SER A 160 22.30 -27.74 0.11
CA SER A 160 22.56 -27.64 1.55
C SER A 160 22.43 -29.00 2.24
N PRO A 161 23.02 -29.18 3.44
CA PRO A 161 22.81 -30.39 4.26
C PRO A 161 21.40 -30.44 4.89
N TRP A 162 20.69 -29.32 4.92
CA TRP A 162 19.36 -29.22 5.50
C TRP A 162 18.38 -30.16 4.80
N HIS A 163 17.69 -31.00 5.59
CA HIS A 163 16.84 -32.08 5.11
C HIS A 163 17.48 -32.97 4.01
N ASN A 164 18.83 -33.16 4.07
CA ASN A 164 19.59 -33.91 3.06
C ASN A 164 19.39 -33.36 1.62
N GLY A 165 19.32 -32.03 1.46
CA GLY A 165 19.09 -31.38 0.16
C GLY A 165 17.66 -31.47 -0.36
N GLN A 166 16.70 -31.90 0.46
CA GLN A 166 15.27 -32.00 0.08
C GLN A 166 14.42 -30.88 0.73
N GLY A 167 15.06 -29.92 1.37
CA GLY A 167 14.39 -28.79 1.99
C GLY A 167 13.81 -27.83 0.96
N ASP A 168 12.69 -27.19 1.31
CA ASP A 168 12.02 -26.12 0.56
C ASP A 168 11.40 -25.16 1.54
N VAL A 169 12.12 -24.05 1.84
CA VAL A 169 11.66 -23.05 2.81
C VAL A 169 10.42 -22.33 2.28
N VAL A 170 10.40 -22.01 0.97
CA VAL A 170 9.27 -21.31 0.34
C VAL A 170 7.99 -22.12 0.51
N ARG A 171 8.04 -23.42 0.29
CA ARG A 171 6.91 -24.33 0.48
C ARG A 171 6.47 -24.41 1.93
N ALA A 172 7.41 -24.61 2.84
CA ALA A 172 7.09 -24.73 4.27
C ALA A 172 6.41 -23.48 4.81
N VAL A 173 6.92 -22.29 4.42
CA VAL A 173 6.34 -21.00 4.82
C VAL A 173 4.97 -20.77 4.16
N LYS A 174 4.82 -21.07 2.87
CA LYS A 174 3.52 -20.95 2.18
C LYS A 174 2.46 -21.85 2.80
N GLU A 175 2.81 -23.11 3.10
CA GLU A 175 1.89 -24.05 3.75
C GLU A 175 1.53 -23.60 5.18
N ALA A 176 2.45 -22.99 5.92
CA ALA A 176 2.15 -22.37 7.21
C ALA A 176 1.18 -21.19 7.03
N CYS A 177 1.40 -20.32 6.05
CA CYS A 177 0.47 -19.24 5.72
C CYS A 177 -0.94 -19.77 5.44
N ASP A 178 -1.06 -20.86 4.67
CA ASP A 178 -2.36 -21.46 4.35
C ASP A 178 -3.05 -22.03 5.59
N ARG A 179 -2.31 -22.68 6.50
CA ARG A 179 -2.88 -23.19 7.76
C ARG A 179 -3.42 -22.08 8.68
N HIS A 180 -2.77 -20.93 8.67
CA HIS A 180 -3.10 -19.79 9.52
C HIS A 180 -3.95 -18.71 8.79
N GLU A 181 -4.38 -18.97 7.56
CA GLU A 181 -5.13 -18.01 6.72
C GLU A 181 -4.40 -16.65 6.55
N MET A 182 -3.06 -16.66 6.59
CA MET A 182 -2.22 -15.49 6.36
C MET A 182 -1.89 -15.35 4.88
N LYS A 183 -1.95 -14.14 4.35
CA LYS A 183 -1.54 -13.88 2.97
C LYS A 183 -0.03 -14.07 2.81
N PHE A 184 0.37 -14.52 1.62
CA PHE A 184 1.77 -14.79 1.28
C PHE A 184 2.24 -13.91 0.14
N GLY A 185 3.39 -13.30 0.30
CA GLY A 185 4.16 -12.59 -0.73
C GLY A 185 5.57 -13.14 -0.85
N ILE A 186 6.22 -12.80 -1.92
CA ILE A 186 7.62 -13.18 -2.20
C ILE A 186 8.45 -11.95 -2.54
N TYR A 187 9.68 -11.96 -2.06
CA TYR A 187 10.74 -11.08 -2.53
C TYR A 187 11.70 -11.92 -3.38
N LEU A 188 12.00 -11.45 -4.58
CA LEU A 188 13.02 -12.03 -5.45
C LEU A 188 13.98 -10.91 -5.88
N SER A 189 15.22 -10.94 -5.40
CA SER A 189 16.22 -9.94 -5.76
C SER A 189 16.53 -9.98 -7.24
N PRO A 190 16.38 -8.86 -7.97
CA PRO A 190 16.88 -8.75 -9.33
C PRO A 190 18.41 -8.70 -9.39
N TRP A 191 19.08 -8.19 -8.36
CA TRP A 191 20.52 -8.27 -8.23
C TRP A 191 20.91 -9.65 -7.73
N ASP A 192 21.81 -10.33 -8.45
CA ASP A 192 22.27 -11.69 -8.14
C ASP A 192 23.78 -11.78 -8.30
N ARG A 193 24.48 -11.84 -7.18
CA ARG A 193 25.94 -11.82 -7.12
C ARG A 193 26.57 -13.19 -7.39
N ASN A 194 25.76 -14.28 -7.40
CA ASN A 194 26.22 -15.62 -7.74
C ASN A 194 26.03 -15.96 -9.24
N ALA A 195 25.04 -15.34 -9.92
CA ALA A 195 24.70 -15.71 -11.28
C ALA A 195 25.78 -15.34 -12.29
N GLU A 196 26.41 -16.31 -12.94
CA GLU A 196 27.41 -16.07 -14.00
C GLU A 196 26.88 -15.23 -15.17
N SER A 197 25.56 -15.23 -15.38
CA SER A 197 24.91 -14.47 -16.44
C SER A 197 24.64 -13.03 -16.07
N TYR A 198 24.85 -12.59 -14.82
CA TYR A 198 24.63 -11.21 -14.41
C TYR A 198 25.56 -10.26 -15.21
N GLY A 199 24.97 -9.20 -15.75
CA GLY A 199 25.66 -8.30 -16.69
C GLY A 199 25.60 -8.72 -18.17
N ASP A 200 25.16 -9.97 -18.47
CA ASP A 200 24.70 -10.37 -19.81
C ASP A 200 23.16 -10.27 -19.81
N SER A 201 22.65 -9.06 -20.06
CA SER A 201 21.26 -8.74 -19.82
C SER A 201 20.24 -9.67 -20.50
N PRO A 202 20.37 -10.09 -21.77
CA PRO A 202 19.44 -11.04 -22.37
C PRO A 202 19.43 -12.41 -21.68
N ARG A 203 20.61 -12.91 -21.30
CA ARG A 203 20.76 -14.21 -20.66
C ARG A 203 20.28 -14.16 -19.21
N TYR A 204 20.65 -13.11 -18.49
CA TYR A 204 20.22 -12.93 -17.10
C TYR A 204 18.71 -12.70 -16.99
N ASN A 205 18.11 -11.87 -17.85
CA ASN A 205 16.67 -11.65 -17.84
C ASN A 205 15.87 -12.94 -18.12
N ALA A 206 16.41 -13.85 -18.93
CA ALA A 206 15.83 -15.16 -19.13
C ALA A 206 15.93 -16.03 -17.85
N PHE A 207 17.09 -16.05 -17.22
CA PHE A 207 17.35 -16.76 -15.95
C PHE A 207 16.43 -16.25 -14.82
N PHE A 208 16.34 -14.93 -14.62
CA PHE A 208 15.46 -14.32 -13.61
C PHE A 208 13.98 -14.64 -13.89
N THR A 209 13.56 -14.57 -15.16
CA THR A 209 12.19 -14.92 -15.57
C THR A 209 11.85 -16.37 -15.24
N GLU A 210 12.81 -17.30 -15.40
CA GLU A 210 12.60 -18.71 -15.06
C GLU A 210 12.41 -18.90 -13.56
N GLN A 211 13.25 -18.27 -12.72
CA GLN A 211 13.11 -18.28 -11.27
C GLN A 211 11.75 -17.70 -10.82
N LEU A 212 11.38 -16.55 -11.37
CA LEU A 212 10.10 -15.90 -11.10
C LEU A 212 8.92 -16.82 -11.48
N THR A 213 9.02 -17.49 -12.65
CA THR A 213 8.00 -18.43 -13.11
C THR A 213 7.88 -19.64 -12.17
N GLU A 214 9.00 -20.21 -11.69
CA GLU A 214 8.97 -21.30 -10.71
C GLU A 214 8.22 -20.90 -9.44
N LEU A 215 8.54 -19.72 -8.88
CA LEU A 215 7.92 -19.23 -7.66
C LEU A 215 6.42 -18.92 -7.82
N LEU A 216 6.02 -18.35 -8.94
CA LEU A 216 4.64 -17.97 -9.19
C LEU A 216 3.75 -19.11 -9.67
N THR A 217 4.33 -20.30 -10.00
CA THR A 217 3.58 -21.46 -10.49
C THR A 217 3.45 -22.55 -9.45
N ASN A 218 4.50 -22.76 -8.61
CA ASN A 218 4.62 -23.97 -7.81
C ASN A 218 4.06 -23.87 -6.39
N TYR A 219 3.71 -22.65 -5.92
CA TYR A 219 3.40 -22.39 -4.51
C TYR A 219 1.98 -21.81 -4.27
N GLY A 220 1.09 -21.91 -5.28
CA GLY A 220 -0.28 -21.41 -5.16
C GLY A 220 -0.35 -19.87 -5.19
N ASP A 221 -1.30 -19.29 -4.45
CA ASP A 221 -1.58 -17.85 -4.52
C ASP A 221 -0.46 -17.02 -3.87
N VAL A 222 0.01 -16.02 -4.61
CA VAL A 222 0.94 -14.97 -4.16
C VAL A 222 0.21 -13.64 -4.23
N HIS A 223 0.26 -12.85 -3.14
CA HIS A 223 -0.50 -11.60 -3.02
C HIS A 223 0.35 -10.35 -3.26
N GLU A 224 1.66 -10.48 -3.09
CA GLU A 224 2.63 -9.41 -3.37
C GLU A 224 3.91 -10.00 -3.93
N VAL A 225 4.42 -9.42 -5.03
CA VAL A 225 5.75 -9.68 -5.56
C VAL A 225 6.60 -8.45 -5.33
N TRP A 226 7.56 -8.58 -4.42
CA TRP A 226 8.45 -7.51 -4.03
C TRP A 226 9.77 -7.59 -4.80
N LEU A 227 10.04 -6.58 -5.60
CA LEU A 227 11.21 -6.47 -6.47
C LEU A 227 12.11 -5.35 -5.95
N ASP A 228 13.33 -5.69 -5.58
CA ASP A 228 14.31 -4.75 -5.03
C ASP A 228 14.82 -3.77 -6.10
N GLY A 229 15.16 -2.56 -5.65
CA GLY A 229 15.79 -1.54 -6.47
C GLY A 229 17.32 -1.58 -6.47
N ALA A 230 17.93 -2.40 -5.61
CA ALA A 230 19.37 -2.53 -5.57
C ALA A 230 19.92 -3.10 -6.89
N ASN A 231 20.98 -2.48 -7.38
CA ASN A 231 21.66 -2.86 -8.60
C ASN A 231 23.18 -2.65 -8.42
N GLY A 232 23.96 -3.70 -8.54
CA GLY A 232 25.43 -3.66 -8.42
C GLY A 232 26.09 -3.63 -9.78
N GLU A 233 27.20 -2.89 -9.88
CA GLU A 233 28.14 -3.04 -10.97
C GLU A 233 29.04 -4.24 -10.69
N GLU A 234 29.23 -5.12 -11.68
CA GLU A 234 30.20 -6.19 -11.57
C GLU A 234 31.62 -5.65 -11.58
N SER A 235 32.55 -6.39 -10.97
CA SER A 235 33.96 -6.00 -10.91
C SER A 235 34.64 -5.85 -12.28
N ASP A 236 34.04 -6.41 -13.33
CA ASP A 236 34.48 -6.30 -14.73
C ASP A 236 33.81 -5.12 -15.49
N GLY A 237 33.02 -4.30 -14.77
CA GLY A 237 32.34 -3.12 -15.32
C GLY A 237 31.10 -3.40 -16.13
N LYS A 238 30.57 -4.64 -16.12
CA LYS A 238 29.29 -4.95 -16.75
C LYS A 238 28.14 -4.36 -15.94
N VAL A 239 27.16 -3.81 -16.66
CA VAL A 239 25.92 -3.27 -16.09
C VAL A 239 24.76 -4.15 -16.54
N GLN A 240 23.95 -4.60 -15.58
CA GLN A 240 22.73 -5.35 -15.87
C GLN A 240 21.58 -4.40 -16.20
N GLU A 241 20.98 -4.60 -17.37
CA GLU A 241 19.72 -3.97 -17.75
C GLU A 241 18.57 -4.97 -17.54
N TYR A 242 17.63 -4.61 -16.65
CA TYR A 242 16.49 -5.47 -16.33
C TYR A 242 15.33 -5.29 -17.31
N ASP A 243 14.75 -6.40 -17.78
CA ASP A 243 13.54 -6.41 -18.62
C ASP A 243 12.28 -6.37 -17.73
N TRP A 244 12.03 -5.21 -17.11
CA TRP A 244 10.88 -5.02 -16.21
C TRP A 244 9.55 -5.34 -16.88
N ALA A 245 9.39 -5.01 -18.16
CA ALA A 245 8.16 -5.30 -18.89
C ALA A 245 7.88 -6.80 -18.97
N ARG A 246 8.91 -7.61 -19.19
CA ARG A 246 8.83 -9.06 -19.18
C ARG A 246 8.51 -9.60 -17.79
N PHE A 247 9.13 -9.06 -16.75
CA PHE A 247 8.90 -9.48 -15.36
C PHE A 247 7.45 -9.18 -14.94
N TYR A 248 6.95 -7.97 -15.23
CA TYR A 248 5.54 -7.64 -14.95
C TYR A 248 4.57 -8.51 -15.73
N HIS A 249 4.85 -8.79 -17.01
CA HIS A 249 4.00 -9.67 -17.81
C HIS A 249 3.90 -11.09 -17.22
N VAL A 250 4.99 -11.62 -16.69
CA VAL A 250 4.99 -12.92 -15.99
C VAL A 250 4.14 -12.88 -14.74
N ILE A 251 4.31 -11.84 -13.90
CA ILE A 251 3.52 -11.67 -12.68
C ILE A 251 2.03 -11.54 -13.02
N ASP A 252 1.67 -10.64 -13.93
CA ASP A 252 0.27 -10.40 -14.31
C ASP A 252 -0.39 -11.65 -14.93
N SER A 253 0.39 -12.48 -15.64
CA SER A 253 -0.12 -13.69 -16.27
C SER A 253 -0.32 -14.84 -15.29
N LEU A 254 0.56 -15.00 -14.31
CA LEU A 254 0.55 -16.13 -13.39
C LEU A 254 -0.15 -15.83 -12.07
N GLN A 255 -0.10 -14.58 -11.62
CA GLN A 255 -0.66 -14.10 -10.35
C GLN A 255 -1.41 -12.77 -10.57
N PRO A 256 -2.54 -12.75 -11.31
CA PRO A 256 -3.24 -11.53 -11.71
C PRO A 256 -3.81 -10.73 -10.52
N ASN A 257 -3.88 -11.33 -9.35
CA ASN A 257 -4.36 -10.69 -8.12
C ASN A 257 -3.21 -10.17 -7.23
N ALA A 258 -1.96 -10.41 -7.60
CA ALA A 258 -0.81 -9.89 -6.86
C ALA A 258 -0.57 -8.41 -7.16
N VAL A 259 -0.11 -7.67 -6.15
CA VAL A 259 0.47 -6.33 -6.36
C VAL A 259 1.97 -6.46 -6.61
N LYS A 260 2.49 -5.61 -7.49
CA LYS A 260 3.92 -5.48 -7.79
C LYS A 260 4.48 -4.32 -6.99
N ALA A 261 5.36 -4.63 -6.04
CA ALA A 261 5.88 -3.65 -5.09
C ALA A 261 7.31 -3.22 -5.41
N ILE A 262 7.58 -2.04 -5.07
CA ILE A 262 8.72 -1.15 -5.06
C ILE A 262 9.22 -0.84 -6.48
N MET A 263 9.82 -1.77 -7.19
CA MET A 263 10.16 -1.59 -8.59
C MET A 263 9.00 -1.96 -9.53
N GLY A 264 7.82 -2.18 -8.96
CA GLY A 264 6.58 -2.45 -9.66
C GLY A 264 5.72 -1.20 -9.88
N ASP A 265 4.59 -1.40 -10.56
CA ASP A 265 3.68 -0.33 -10.95
C ASP A 265 2.40 -0.25 -10.09
N ASP A 266 2.34 -0.99 -8.97
CA ASP A 266 1.17 -1.03 -8.08
C ASP A 266 1.42 -0.36 -6.72
N VAL A 267 2.61 -0.51 -6.16
CA VAL A 267 3.00 -0.03 -4.82
C VAL A 267 4.37 0.62 -4.88
N ARG A 268 4.49 1.83 -4.34
CA ARG A 268 5.76 2.56 -4.29
C ARG A 268 6.45 2.45 -2.93
N TRP A 269 7.76 2.52 -2.95
CA TRP A 269 8.55 2.73 -1.76
C TRP A 269 8.33 4.13 -1.18
N VAL A 270 8.27 4.25 0.15
CA VAL A 270 8.11 5.54 0.81
C VAL A 270 9.33 6.45 0.67
N GLY A 271 10.51 5.87 0.41
CA GLY A 271 11.76 6.61 0.19
C GLY A 271 12.76 6.56 1.36
N ASN A 272 12.46 5.83 2.42
CA ASN A 272 13.35 5.59 3.55
C ASN A 272 13.08 4.22 4.19
N GLU A 273 14.01 3.77 5.04
CA GLU A 273 13.92 2.50 5.78
C GLU A 273 13.80 2.71 7.30
N ASN A 274 13.33 3.89 7.71
CA ASN A 274 13.25 4.29 9.11
C ASN A 274 11.88 4.05 9.76
N GLY A 275 10.92 3.51 8.99
CA GLY A 275 9.56 3.31 9.47
C GLY A 275 8.72 4.60 9.48
N VAL A 276 9.08 5.59 8.66
CA VAL A 276 8.44 6.92 8.66
C VAL A 276 7.78 7.19 7.31
N GLY A 277 6.46 7.37 7.33
CA GLY A 277 5.67 7.87 6.22
C GLY A 277 5.73 9.40 6.10
N ARG A 278 4.99 9.95 5.14
CA ARG A 278 4.84 11.40 4.96
C ARG A 278 3.68 11.93 5.77
N GLU A 279 3.83 13.13 6.29
CA GLU A 279 2.70 13.81 6.92
C GLU A 279 1.58 14.11 5.91
N THR A 280 1.94 14.50 4.68
CA THR A 280 1.01 14.71 3.56
C THR A 280 1.14 13.57 2.57
N GLU A 281 0.48 12.44 2.85
CA GLU A 281 0.58 11.24 2.02
C GLU A 281 -0.63 11.09 1.09
N TRP A 282 -0.35 11.14 -0.20
CA TRP A 282 -1.31 10.91 -1.27
C TRP A 282 -1.08 9.55 -1.93
N SER A 283 -2.15 8.76 -2.06
CA SER A 283 -2.13 7.59 -2.94
C SER A 283 -2.26 8.01 -4.42
N VAL A 284 -2.81 9.19 -4.70
CA VAL A 284 -2.89 9.75 -6.05
C VAL A 284 -1.71 10.68 -6.29
N THR A 285 -0.80 10.26 -7.15
CA THR A 285 0.46 10.98 -7.43
C THR A 285 0.79 10.97 -8.92
N PRO A 286 1.45 12.01 -9.45
CA PRO A 286 2.02 12.00 -10.79
C PRO A 286 3.35 11.26 -10.88
N LEU A 287 3.93 10.80 -9.75
CA LEU A 287 5.12 9.95 -9.79
C LEU A 287 4.83 8.76 -10.69
N GLN A 288 5.58 8.66 -11.77
CA GLN A 288 5.34 7.61 -12.75
C GLN A 288 5.82 6.26 -12.22
N PRO A 289 4.93 5.24 -12.16
CA PRO A 289 5.32 3.91 -11.75
C PRO A 289 6.28 3.24 -12.73
N GLY A 290 7.09 2.34 -12.17
CA GLY A 290 8.05 1.55 -12.93
C GLY A 290 9.35 2.26 -13.23
N ILE A 291 10.25 1.58 -13.96
CA ILE A 291 11.59 2.03 -14.27
C ILE A 291 11.77 2.04 -15.79
N SER A 292 11.91 3.22 -16.34
CA SER A 292 12.25 3.43 -17.74
C SER A 292 12.91 4.79 -17.90
N GLU A 293 13.59 4.99 -19.02
CA GLU A 293 14.11 6.31 -19.37
C GLU A 293 13.00 7.38 -19.43
N ALA A 294 11.82 7.00 -19.94
CA ALA A 294 10.67 7.89 -19.99
C ALA A 294 10.19 8.27 -18.59
N THR A 295 10.19 7.32 -17.64
CA THR A 295 9.88 7.57 -16.21
C THR A 295 10.87 8.56 -15.61
N ALA A 296 12.16 8.36 -15.81
CA ALA A 296 13.20 9.25 -15.29
C ALA A 296 13.09 10.68 -15.88
N ILE A 297 12.80 10.80 -17.17
CA ILE A 297 12.60 12.09 -17.85
C ILE A 297 11.39 12.83 -17.25
N GLU A 298 10.26 12.15 -17.08
CA GLU A 298 9.03 12.76 -16.56
C GLU A 298 9.18 13.18 -15.09
N ASN A 299 9.74 12.32 -14.24
CA ASN A 299 9.99 12.64 -12.84
C ASN A 299 10.94 13.82 -12.69
N LYS A 300 12.00 13.88 -13.53
CA LYS A 300 12.92 15.02 -13.59
C LYS A 300 12.20 16.31 -14.06
N ARG A 301 11.33 16.21 -15.06
CA ARG A 301 10.55 17.35 -15.56
C ARG A 301 9.65 17.93 -14.50
N LEU A 302 9.00 17.08 -13.69
CA LEU A 302 8.14 17.46 -12.58
C LEU A 302 8.93 17.83 -11.31
N ASN A 303 10.26 17.64 -11.30
CA ASN A 303 11.12 17.80 -10.14
C ASN A 303 10.62 17.00 -8.91
N ILE A 304 10.23 15.74 -9.13
CA ILE A 304 9.75 14.83 -8.10
C ILE A 304 10.66 13.61 -7.99
N SER A 305 10.73 13.07 -6.78
CA SER A 305 11.42 11.82 -6.45
C SER A 305 10.56 11.00 -5.47
N PRO A 306 10.83 9.71 -5.28
CA PRO A 306 10.16 8.92 -4.25
C PRO A 306 10.26 9.51 -2.83
N THR A 307 11.27 10.38 -2.58
CA THR A 307 11.53 11.01 -1.28
C THR A 307 10.92 12.41 -1.13
N ALA A 308 10.22 12.96 -2.14
CA ALA A 308 9.59 14.28 -2.04
C ALA A 308 8.47 14.30 -0.98
N ASP A 309 8.32 15.42 -0.28
CA ASP A 309 7.44 15.56 0.91
C ASP A 309 5.94 15.47 0.59
N ASP A 310 5.50 16.05 -0.52
CA ASP A 310 4.10 16.04 -0.98
C ASP A 310 4.04 15.70 -2.47
N LEU A 311 3.92 14.40 -2.77
CA LEU A 311 3.89 13.90 -4.15
C LEU A 311 2.56 14.15 -4.86
N GLY A 312 1.53 14.53 -4.16
CA GLY A 312 0.20 14.77 -4.70
C GLY A 312 -0.24 16.22 -4.58
N SER A 313 0.65 17.18 -4.32
CA SER A 313 0.29 18.59 -4.22
C SER A 313 -0.42 19.10 -5.47
N GLN A 314 -1.27 20.11 -5.30
CA GLN A 314 -1.99 20.72 -6.43
C GLN A 314 -1.01 21.22 -7.50
N ASP A 315 0.08 21.90 -7.08
CA ASP A 315 1.10 22.45 -7.99
C ASP A 315 1.75 21.38 -8.86
N ILE A 316 2.01 20.19 -8.32
CA ILE A 316 2.59 19.07 -9.09
C ILE A 316 1.53 18.47 -10.03
N ILE A 317 0.29 18.26 -9.54
CA ILE A 317 -0.81 17.72 -10.35
C ILE A 317 -1.13 18.62 -11.55
N GLU A 318 -1.14 19.93 -11.36
CA GLU A 318 -1.39 20.91 -12.43
C GLU A 318 -0.40 20.80 -13.58
N GLN A 319 0.86 20.53 -13.27
CA GLN A 319 1.95 20.39 -14.22
C GLN A 319 2.01 18.99 -14.86
N SER A 320 1.34 18.01 -14.28
CA SER A 320 1.41 16.63 -14.75
C SER A 320 0.54 16.39 -15.99
N GLN A 321 0.92 15.39 -16.79
CA GLN A 321 0.10 14.88 -17.89
C GLN A 321 -0.68 13.63 -17.50
N THR A 322 -0.12 12.84 -16.57
CA THR A 322 -0.71 11.59 -16.12
C THR A 322 -0.56 11.48 -14.61
N ILE A 323 -1.57 10.93 -13.96
CA ILE A 323 -1.57 10.64 -12.52
C ILE A 323 -1.98 9.19 -12.29
N TYR A 324 -1.55 8.64 -11.17
CA TYR A 324 -1.70 7.23 -10.84
C TYR A 324 -2.21 7.05 -9.42
N TRP A 325 -2.98 5.98 -9.17
CA TRP A 325 -3.11 5.43 -7.83
C TRP A 325 -1.87 4.61 -7.54
N TYR A 326 -1.00 5.10 -6.68
CA TYR A 326 0.30 4.53 -6.39
C TYR A 326 0.60 4.69 -4.89
N PRO A 327 -0.04 3.85 -4.04
CA PRO A 327 0.06 3.93 -2.58
C PRO A 327 1.46 3.56 -2.11
N SER A 328 1.85 4.05 -0.93
CA SER A 328 3.17 3.83 -0.35
C SER A 328 3.22 2.63 0.58
N GLN A 329 4.36 1.94 0.56
CA GLN A 329 4.79 0.98 1.56
C GLN A 329 5.95 1.57 2.38
N VAL A 330 5.85 1.47 3.69
CA VAL A 330 6.87 1.91 4.65
C VAL A 330 7.54 0.68 5.21
N ASN A 331 8.83 0.51 4.93
CA ASN A 331 9.60 -0.63 5.43
C ASN A 331 10.59 -0.21 6.53
N VAL A 332 10.81 -1.13 7.47
CA VAL A 332 11.77 -0.97 8.57
C VAL A 332 12.03 -2.34 9.19
N SER A 333 13.24 -2.57 9.71
CA SER A 333 13.51 -3.78 10.47
C SER A 333 13.23 -3.59 11.97
N ILE A 334 12.77 -4.65 12.64
CA ILE A 334 12.61 -4.67 14.11
C ILE A 334 13.97 -4.62 14.82
N ARG A 335 15.04 -5.02 14.15
CA ARG A 335 16.45 -5.01 14.57
C ARG A 335 17.24 -3.93 13.83
N PRO A 336 18.50 -3.65 14.19
CA PRO A 336 19.38 -2.77 13.40
C PRO A 336 19.59 -3.27 11.96
N GLY A 337 19.89 -4.56 11.81
CA GLY A 337 20.10 -5.21 10.50
C GLY A 337 18.82 -5.78 9.88
N TRP A 338 18.92 -6.18 8.60
CA TRP A 338 17.84 -6.91 7.89
C TRP A 338 17.89 -8.41 8.18
N PHE A 339 19.08 -9.00 8.26
CA PHE A 339 19.28 -10.37 8.70
C PHE A 339 19.51 -10.45 10.21
N TYR A 340 19.35 -11.64 10.77
CA TYR A 340 19.57 -11.88 12.20
C TYR A 340 21.06 -11.86 12.55
N HIS A 341 21.39 -11.12 13.60
CA HIS A 341 22.70 -11.08 14.24
C HIS A 341 22.53 -11.26 15.76
N PRO A 342 23.17 -12.29 16.39
CA PRO A 342 22.97 -12.56 17.81
C PRO A 342 23.45 -11.41 18.73
N GLU A 343 24.43 -10.60 18.30
CA GLU A 343 24.88 -9.41 19.02
C GLU A 343 23.82 -8.29 19.08
N GLU A 344 22.76 -8.36 18.28
CA GLU A 344 21.65 -7.40 18.24
C GLU A 344 20.45 -7.80 19.11
N ASP A 345 20.49 -8.94 19.83
CA ASP A 345 19.35 -9.41 20.62
C ASP A 345 18.86 -8.42 21.68
N HIS A 346 19.76 -7.55 22.14
CA HIS A 346 19.44 -6.48 23.09
C HIS A 346 19.06 -5.14 22.42
N GLN A 347 19.02 -5.08 21.09
CA GLN A 347 18.73 -3.90 20.28
C GLN A 347 17.42 -4.02 19.51
N VAL A 348 16.59 -4.99 19.85
CA VAL A 348 15.22 -5.12 19.30
C VAL A 348 14.44 -3.86 19.65
N LYS A 349 13.75 -3.27 18.67
CA LYS A 349 12.96 -2.04 18.87
C LYS A 349 11.95 -2.21 19.99
N THR A 350 11.91 -1.24 20.87
CA THR A 350 10.99 -1.22 22.02
C THR A 350 9.54 -1.09 21.58
N LEU A 351 8.62 -1.42 22.48
CA LEU A 351 7.17 -1.23 22.25
C LEU A 351 6.86 0.23 21.87
N ALA A 352 7.46 1.21 22.55
CA ALA A 352 7.23 2.62 22.26
C ALA A 352 7.63 2.96 20.82
N ARG A 353 8.80 2.49 20.37
CA ARG A 353 9.27 2.72 19.00
C ARG A 353 8.38 2.02 17.96
N LEU A 354 7.95 0.79 18.20
CA LEU A 354 7.05 0.05 17.29
C LEU A 354 5.68 0.75 17.16
N VAL A 355 5.14 1.26 18.27
CA VAL A 355 3.90 2.04 18.26
C VAL A 355 4.08 3.34 17.49
N ASP A 356 5.21 4.04 17.65
CA ASP A 356 5.50 5.25 16.87
C ASP A 356 5.59 4.95 15.37
N ILE A 357 6.26 3.85 14.99
CA ILE A 357 6.31 3.39 13.60
C ILE A 357 4.90 3.14 13.06
N TYR A 358 4.00 2.50 13.82
CA TYR A 358 2.62 2.27 13.43
C TYR A 358 1.88 3.59 13.13
N PHE A 359 1.98 4.57 14.03
CA PHE A 359 1.37 5.88 13.83
C PHE A 359 1.99 6.65 12.66
N GLN A 360 3.30 6.51 12.44
CA GLN A 360 4.03 7.18 11.36
C GLN A 360 3.96 6.45 10.00
N SER A 361 3.38 5.27 9.93
CA SER A 361 3.20 4.50 8.69
C SER A 361 1.71 4.25 8.39
N VAL A 362 1.07 3.35 9.11
CA VAL A 362 -0.37 3.05 8.96
C VAL A 362 -1.22 4.30 9.26
N GLY A 363 -0.83 5.04 10.29
CA GLY A 363 -1.48 6.31 10.65
C GLY A 363 -1.24 7.44 9.66
N MET A 364 -0.38 7.26 8.67
CA MET A 364 -0.06 8.23 7.60
C MET A 364 -0.43 7.68 6.20
N ASN A 365 -1.55 6.96 6.09
CA ASN A 365 -2.08 6.46 4.82
C ASN A 365 -1.14 5.51 4.05
N SER A 366 -0.28 4.76 4.75
CA SER A 366 0.68 3.81 4.16
C SER A 366 0.45 2.40 4.72
N VAL A 367 1.01 1.38 4.06
CA VAL A 367 1.08 0.02 4.61
C VAL A 367 2.46 -0.16 5.23
N LEU A 368 2.50 -0.70 6.46
CA LEU A 368 3.76 -1.02 7.14
C LEU A 368 4.25 -2.39 6.71
N LEU A 369 5.52 -2.47 6.34
CA LEU A 369 6.29 -3.70 6.12
C LEU A 369 7.40 -3.78 7.18
N LEU A 370 7.12 -4.48 8.29
CA LEU A 370 8.08 -4.66 9.37
C LEU A 370 8.89 -5.93 9.15
N ASN A 371 10.20 -5.80 9.05
CA ASN A 371 11.09 -6.95 8.94
C ASN A 371 11.33 -7.60 10.31
N VAL A 372 11.18 -8.92 10.37
CA VAL A 372 11.42 -9.75 11.56
C VAL A 372 12.24 -10.96 11.12
N PRO A 373 13.60 -10.90 11.26
CA PRO A 373 14.47 -11.94 10.73
C PRO A 373 14.53 -13.15 11.65
N PRO A 374 14.30 -14.39 11.14
CA PRO A 374 14.54 -15.60 11.88
C PRO A 374 16.04 -15.83 12.17
N ASP A 375 16.33 -16.42 13.32
CA ASP A 375 17.68 -16.77 13.75
C ASP A 375 18.25 -18.02 13.05
N THR A 376 19.47 -18.40 13.41
CA THR A 376 20.15 -19.57 12.83
C THR A 376 19.48 -20.91 13.16
N ARG A 377 18.58 -20.96 14.15
CA ARG A 377 17.75 -22.14 14.39
C ARG A 377 16.67 -22.28 13.32
N GLY A 378 16.26 -21.17 12.69
CA GLY A 378 15.09 -21.08 11.81
C GLY A 378 13.81 -20.75 12.58
N ARG A 379 13.92 -19.96 13.66
CA ARG A 379 12.80 -19.45 14.47
C ARG A 379 12.88 -17.93 14.59
N LEU A 380 11.75 -17.27 14.79
CA LEU A 380 11.78 -15.89 15.30
C LEU A 380 12.34 -15.94 16.72
N HIS A 381 13.31 -15.08 17.00
CA HIS A 381 13.95 -15.02 18.29
C HIS A 381 12.97 -14.57 19.39
N GLU A 382 13.13 -15.07 20.61
CA GLU A 382 12.20 -14.84 21.71
C GLU A 382 12.03 -13.36 22.05
N ALA A 383 13.10 -12.55 21.90
CA ALA A 383 13.05 -11.10 22.11
C ALA A 383 12.13 -10.40 21.09
N ASP A 384 12.21 -10.81 19.80
CA ASP A 384 11.35 -10.26 18.75
C ASP A 384 9.89 -10.65 18.97
N VAL A 385 9.63 -11.92 19.30
CA VAL A 385 8.29 -12.44 19.59
C VAL A 385 7.65 -11.70 20.75
N GLU A 386 8.40 -11.42 21.82
CA GLU A 386 7.87 -10.68 22.97
C GLU A 386 7.51 -9.23 22.59
N GLN A 387 8.35 -8.52 21.82
CA GLN A 387 8.03 -7.17 21.36
C GLN A 387 6.81 -7.16 20.41
N LEU A 388 6.70 -8.13 19.51
CA LEU A 388 5.53 -8.30 18.64
C LEU A 388 4.25 -8.54 19.46
N ARG A 389 4.29 -9.42 20.45
CA ARG A 389 3.16 -9.71 21.33
C ARG A 389 2.70 -8.48 22.10
N GLN A 390 3.65 -7.71 22.67
CA GLN A 390 3.35 -6.45 23.37
C GLN A 390 2.73 -5.43 22.41
N PHE A 391 3.30 -5.29 21.20
CA PHE A 391 2.80 -4.40 20.15
C PHE A 391 1.36 -4.75 19.75
N GLY A 392 1.09 -6.01 19.40
CA GLY A 392 -0.25 -6.46 19.03
C GLY A 392 -1.28 -6.23 20.14
N THR A 393 -0.89 -6.53 21.40
CA THR A 393 -1.72 -6.27 22.58
C THR A 393 -2.02 -4.78 22.75
N TYR A 394 -1.03 -3.90 22.58
CA TYR A 394 -1.22 -2.46 22.72
C TYR A 394 -2.15 -1.91 21.63
N ILE A 395 -1.93 -2.29 20.36
CA ILE A 395 -2.76 -1.86 19.23
C ILE A 395 -4.21 -2.35 19.41
N GLY A 396 -4.40 -3.63 19.74
CA GLY A 396 -5.74 -4.18 20.01
C GLY A 396 -6.44 -3.45 21.16
N ASN A 397 -5.78 -3.30 22.32
CA ASN A 397 -6.35 -2.60 23.48
C ASN A 397 -6.70 -1.13 23.16
N THR A 398 -5.97 -0.48 22.28
CA THR A 398 -6.24 0.91 21.87
C THR A 398 -7.44 0.97 20.93
N PHE A 399 -7.42 0.22 19.82
CA PHE A 399 -8.36 0.41 18.70
C PHE A 399 -9.61 -0.44 18.76
N ASP A 400 -9.67 -1.47 19.61
CA ASP A 400 -10.91 -2.24 19.86
C ASP A 400 -11.86 -1.52 20.83
N ASN A 401 -11.41 -0.45 21.50
CA ASN A 401 -12.14 0.31 22.51
C ASN A 401 -12.53 1.72 22.00
N GLU A 402 -13.35 1.77 20.96
CA GLU A 402 -13.83 3.03 20.40
C GLU A 402 -14.69 3.82 21.39
N LYS A 403 -14.46 5.14 21.48
CA LYS A 403 -15.14 6.04 22.41
C LYS A 403 -16.23 6.90 21.76
N LEU A 404 -16.42 6.84 20.43
CA LEU A 404 -17.52 7.52 19.75
C LEU A 404 -18.75 6.60 19.65
N ILE A 405 -19.93 7.18 19.82
CA ILE A 405 -21.21 6.45 19.74
C ILE A 405 -21.63 6.23 18.28
N ASP A 406 -21.28 7.15 17.37
CA ASP A 406 -21.78 7.22 15.98
C ASP A 406 -20.66 7.45 14.95
N GLY A 407 -19.42 7.03 15.28
CA GLY A 407 -18.23 7.21 14.45
C GLY A 407 -18.24 6.43 13.14
N ASP A 408 -18.92 5.29 13.11
CA ASP A 408 -19.02 4.40 11.93
C ASP A 408 -20.04 4.87 10.86
N ILE A 409 -20.75 5.98 11.09
CA ILE A 409 -21.74 6.47 10.12
C ILE A 409 -21.05 7.29 9.04
N PRO A 410 -20.99 6.82 7.78
CA PRO A 410 -20.34 7.57 6.70
C PRO A 410 -21.04 8.90 6.40
N TRP A 411 -20.29 9.87 5.89
CA TRP A 411 -20.83 11.15 5.45
C TRP A 411 -20.04 11.77 4.30
N LYS A 412 -20.67 12.73 3.62
CA LYS A 412 -20.06 13.49 2.52
C LYS A 412 -19.71 14.88 2.99
N ALA A 413 -18.46 15.28 2.80
CA ALA A 413 -17.94 16.58 3.21
C ALA A 413 -17.52 17.43 2.02
N ARG A 414 -17.95 18.69 2.00
CA ARG A 414 -17.36 19.76 1.18
C ARG A 414 -16.40 20.57 2.03
N SER A 415 -15.55 21.37 1.40
CA SER A 415 -14.72 22.34 2.13
C SER A 415 -15.57 23.18 3.07
N GLY A 416 -15.13 23.30 4.33
CA GLY A 416 -15.83 23.97 5.42
C GLY A 416 -16.92 23.14 6.10
N ALA A 417 -17.21 21.92 5.66
CA ALA A 417 -18.23 21.06 6.28
C ALA A 417 -17.71 20.46 7.60
N SER A 418 -18.58 20.47 8.62
CA SER A 418 -18.29 19.89 9.93
C SER A 418 -19.32 18.83 10.31
N ARG A 419 -18.88 17.86 11.10
CA ARG A 419 -19.75 16.89 11.77
C ARG A 419 -19.36 16.72 13.23
N GLU A 420 -20.37 16.68 14.10
CA GLU A 420 -20.21 16.41 15.52
C GLU A 420 -20.52 14.95 15.83
N TYR A 421 -19.81 14.40 16.81
CA TYR A 421 -19.94 13.04 17.31
C TYR A 421 -20.05 13.06 18.84
N ASN A 422 -20.85 12.18 19.40
CA ASN A 422 -20.97 12.06 20.84
C ASN A 422 -19.91 11.08 21.38
N ILE A 423 -19.21 11.48 22.43
CA ILE A 423 -18.27 10.64 23.17
C ILE A 423 -19.04 9.92 24.28
N ILE A 424 -18.71 8.67 24.55
CA ILE A 424 -19.26 7.90 25.66
C ILE A 424 -19.02 8.68 26.95
N PRO A 425 -20.04 8.88 27.81
CA PRO A 425 -19.89 9.63 29.06
C PRO A 425 -18.75 9.12 29.93
N ASP A 426 -18.05 10.05 30.59
CA ASP A 426 -16.94 9.80 31.52
C ASP A 426 -15.69 9.16 30.90
N GLU A 427 -15.63 9.10 29.56
CA GLU A 427 -14.44 8.62 28.85
C GLU A 427 -13.50 9.76 28.48
N SER A 428 -12.21 9.44 28.48
CA SER A 428 -11.14 10.31 27.98
C SER A 428 -10.63 9.82 26.65
N ILE A 429 -10.14 10.71 25.82
CA ILE A 429 -9.56 10.41 24.51
C ILE A 429 -8.21 11.14 24.35
N ASN A 430 -7.32 10.55 23.58
CA ASN A 430 -6.04 11.15 23.19
C ASN A 430 -5.59 10.76 21.77
N THR A 431 -6.45 10.04 21.06
CA THR A 431 -6.18 9.55 19.70
C THR A 431 -7.43 9.64 18.86
N VAL A 432 -7.29 10.12 17.63
CA VAL A 432 -8.37 10.13 16.63
C VAL A 432 -7.94 9.35 15.39
N MET A 433 -8.88 8.63 14.79
CA MET A 433 -8.76 7.96 13.51
C MET A 433 -9.76 8.55 12.51
N LEU A 434 -9.30 8.84 11.29
CA LEU A 434 -10.16 9.22 10.18
C LEU A 434 -9.87 8.32 8.97
N GLN A 435 -10.93 7.99 8.22
CA GLN A 435 -10.83 7.19 7.00
C GLN A 435 -11.72 7.77 5.90
N GLU A 436 -11.19 7.86 4.68
CA GLU A 436 -11.99 8.08 3.47
C GLU A 436 -12.39 6.73 2.84
N ASP A 437 -13.52 6.68 2.16
CA ASP A 437 -13.84 5.57 1.24
C ASP A 437 -13.01 5.73 -0.04
N ILE A 438 -11.78 5.22 -0.01
CA ILE A 438 -10.81 5.37 -1.12
C ILE A 438 -11.25 4.72 -2.43
N ARG A 439 -12.26 3.83 -2.42
CA ARG A 439 -12.92 3.32 -3.64
C ARG A 439 -13.63 4.44 -4.42
N LYS A 440 -13.77 5.61 -3.82
CA LYS A 440 -14.31 6.83 -4.42
C LYS A 440 -13.26 7.94 -4.54
N GLY A 441 -12.00 7.60 -4.35
CA GLY A 441 -10.85 8.49 -4.42
C GLY A 441 -10.49 9.15 -3.10
N GLN A 442 -9.25 9.60 -3.00
CA GLN A 442 -8.71 10.39 -1.89
C GLN A 442 -8.90 11.88 -2.18
N ARG A 443 -9.48 12.65 -1.27
CA ARG A 443 -9.95 14.01 -1.58
C ARG A 443 -9.63 15.07 -0.53
N VAL A 444 -9.50 14.68 0.73
CA VAL A 444 -9.26 15.63 1.82
C VAL A 444 -7.84 16.18 1.75
N GLU A 445 -7.72 17.51 1.82
CA GLU A 445 -6.45 18.25 1.81
C GLU A 445 -6.10 18.84 3.17
N LYS A 446 -7.13 19.25 3.96
CA LYS A 446 -6.94 19.72 5.33
C LYS A 446 -8.16 19.48 6.18
N PHE A 447 -7.94 19.18 7.45
CA PHE A 447 -8.99 19.01 8.44
C PHE A 447 -8.53 19.44 9.83
N ILE A 448 -9.51 19.74 10.70
CA ILE A 448 -9.31 20.07 12.11
C ILE A 448 -10.20 19.15 12.95
N VAL A 449 -9.70 18.74 14.10
CA VAL A 449 -10.43 18.00 15.13
C VAL A 449 -10.51 18.82 16.39
N GLU A 450 -11.73 18.98 16.93
CA GLU A 450 -12.01 19.78 18.12
C GLU A 450 -12.80 18.97 19.14
N GLY A 451 -12.53 19.20 20.42
CA GLY A 451 -13.31 18.70 21.55
C GLY A 451 -14.21 19.78 22.14
N PHE A 452 -15.39 19.42 22.64
CA PHE A 452 -16.28 20.32 23.37
C PHE A 452 -15.96 20.28 24.86
N ILE A 453 -15.21 21.30 25.32
CA ILE A 453 -14.64 21.42 26.68
C ILE A 453 -15.10 22.74 27.28
N ASP A 454 -15.60 22.72 28.51
CA ASP A 454 -16.05 23.92 29.22
C ASP A 454 -17.01 24.80 28.39
N ASN A 455 -17.98 24.19 27.72
CA ASN A 455 -18.98 24.83 26.87
C ASN A 455 -18.40 25.56 25.63
N LYS A 456 -17.22 25.22 25.18
CA LYS A 456 -16.61 25.77 23.95
C LYS A 456 -15.88 24.68 23.15
N TRP A 457 -15.73 24.92 21.85
CA TRP A 457 -14.91 24.08 20.99
C TRP A 457 -13.44 24.48 21.14
N VAL A 458 -12.60 23.47 21.40
CA VAL A 458 -11.14 23.61 21.55
C VAL A 458 -10.47 22.70 20.55
N LYS A 459 -9.54 23.25 19.76
CA LYS A 459 -8.76 22.44 18.81
C LYS A 459 -7.91 21.44 19.59
N LEU A 460 -8.06 20.14 19.23
CA LEU A 460 -7.26 19.04 19.75
C LEU A 460 -6.09 18.76 18.82
N THR A 461 -6.37 18.65 17.53
CA THR A 461 -5.36 18.37 16.50
C THR A 461 -5.84 18.82 15.12
N GLU A 462 -4.96 18.79 14.15
CA GLU A 462 -5.24 19.08 12.74
C GLU A 462 -4.34 18.23 11.85
N GLY A 463 -4.66 18.08 10.58
CA GLY A 463 -3.86 17.35 9.63
C GLY A 463 -4.17 17.74 8.19
N THR A 464 -3.40 17.18 7.28
CA THR A 464 -3.49 17.41 5.84
C THR A 464 -4.38 16.36 5.19
N THR A 465 -3.81 15.25 4.70
CA THR A 465 -4.54 14.19 4.02
C THR A 465 -5.13 13.16 4.99
N ILE A 466 -6.20 12.49 4.57
CA ILE A 466 -6.78 11.36 5.29
C ILE A 466 -6.44 10.04 4.55
N GLY A 467 -6.99 9.84 3.36
CA GLY A 467 -6.82 8.61 2.61
C GLY A 467 -7.45 7.38 3.26
N TYR A 468 -6.80 6.22 3.14
CA TYR A 468 -7.31 4.97 3.73
C TYR A 468 -7.39 5.06 5.26
N LYS A 469 -6.32 5.56 5.92
CA LYS A 469 -6.30 5.74 7.38
C LYS A 469 -5.39 6.89 7.80
N ARG A 470 -5.90 7.76 8.65
CA ARG A 470 -5.14 8.80 9.35
C ARG A 470 -5.31 8.65 10.84
N LEU A 471 -4.19 8.55 11.58
CA LEU A 471 -4.15 8.53 13.04
C LEU A 471 -3.44 9.77 13.55
N LEU A 472 -3.99 10.41 14.56
CA LEU A 472 -3.40 11.58 15.20
C LEU A 472 -3.51 11.45 16.71
N ARG A 473 -2.43 11.79 17.41
CA ARG A 473 -2.37 11.86 18.88
C ARG A 473 -2.50 13.31 19.33
N PHE A 474 -3.03 13.49 20.52
CA PHE A 474 -3.14 14.77 21.22
C PHE A 474 -3.15 14.53 22.75
N ASP A 475 -3.11 15.61 23.54
CA ASP A 475 -3.12 15.50 25.00
C ASP A 475 -4.40 14.84 25.51
N ASN A 476 -4.27 14.03 26.57
CA ASN A 476 -5.43 13.36 27.18
C ASN A 476 -6.52 14.38 27.53
N THR A 477 -7.70 14.15 26.98
CA THR A 477 -8.81 15.11 27.03
C THR A 477 -10.12 14.44 27.39
N SER A 478 -10.81 14.98 28.40
CA SER A 478 -12.22 14.67 28.67
C SER A 478 -13.09 15.64 27.90
N SER A 479 -13.94 15.12 27.03
CA SER A 479 -14.84 15.89 26.19
C SER A 479 -16.15 15.14 25.99
N SER A 480 -17.27 15.85 25.99
CA SER A 480 -18.58 15.22 25.72
C SER A 480 -18.86 15.01 24.23
N ARG A 481 -18.21 15.77 23.37
CA ARG A 481 -18.39 15.72 21.90
C ARG A 481 -17.08 15.99 21.17
N LEU A 482 -16.91 15.32 20.04
CA LEU A 482 -15.86 15.58 19.07
C LEU A 482 -16.46 16.28 17.85
N ARG A 483 -15.77 17.23 17.24
CA ARG A 483 -16.12 17.81 15.95
C ARG A 483 -14.97 17.65 14.98
N VAL A 484 -15.28 17.11 13.79
CA VAL A 484 -14.36 17.06 12.66
C VAL A 484 -14.82 18.05 11.61
N THR A 485 -13.94 18.98 11.24
CA THR A 485 -14.16 19.95 10.16
C THR A 485 -13.22 19.67 9.02
N ILE A 486 -13.77 19.42 7.82
CA ILE A 486 -12.98 19.29 6.59
C ILE A 486 -12.78 20.68 6.02
N ASN A 487 -11.60 21.27 6.23
CA ASN A 487 -11.30 22.63 5.83
C ASN A 487 -11.17 22.77 4.31
N GLU A 488 -10.41 21.85 3.68
CA GLU A 488 -10.12 21.87 2.25
C GLU A 488 -10.26 20.45 1.66
N THR A 489 -10.83 20.38 0.46
CA THR A 489 -11.00 19.12 -0.29
C THR A 489 -11.09 19.37 -1.79
N ARG A 490 -10.55 18.49 -2.61
CA ARG A 490 -10.53 18.55 -4.09
C ARG A 490 -11.91 18.42 -4.74
N ASP A 491 -12.79 17.68 -4.10
CA ASP A 491 -14.23 17.55 -4.42
C ASP A 491 -14.93 17.01 -3.17
N ILE A 492 -16.21 16.66 -3.26
CA ILE A 492 -16.97 16.11 -2.14
C ILE A 492 -16.27 14.86 -1.60
N ALA A 493 -15.61 14.98 -0.44
CA ALA A 493 -14.95 13.87 0.23
C ALA A 493 -15.97 12.86 0.79
N ASN A 494 -15.62 11.59 0.77
CA ASN A 494 -16.44 10.50 1.30
C ASN A 494 -15.77 10.00 2.58
N ILE A 495 -16.10 10.58 3.72
CA ILE A 495 -15.59 10.13 5.01
C ILE A 495 -16.30 8.82 5.35
N HIS A 496 -15.51 7.76 5.52
CA HIS A 496 -16.02 6.42 5.79
C HIS A 496 -16.21 6.17 7.27
N LYS A 497 -15.21 6.56 8.08
CA LYS A 497 -15.18 6.36 9.52
C LYS A 497 -14.45 7.50 10.22
N VAL A 498 -14.92 7.84 11.42
CA VAL A 498 -14.21 8.64 12.42
C VAL A 498 -14.23 7.85 13.71
N GLY A 499 -13.07 7.67 14.34
CA GLY A 499 -12.94 6.99 15.63
C GLY A 499 -12.20 7.87 16.63
N ALA A 500 -12.51 7.75 17.91
CA ALA A 500 -11.75 8.35 18.99
C ALA A 500 -11.42 7.28 20.04
N TYR A 501 -10.20 7.31 20.53
CA TYR A 501 -9.63 6.26 21.34
C TYR A 501 -8.80 6.82 22.49
N PHE A 502 -8.55 6.01 23.47
CA PHE A 502 -7.58 6.26 24.53
C PHE A 502 -6.42 5.28 24.39
N ALA A 503 -5.27 5.79 23.97
CA ALA A 503 -4.01 5.06 23.95
C ALA A 503 -3.29 5.24 25.28
N SER A 504 -2.93 4.14 25.95
CA SER A 504 -2.19 4.18 27.20
C SER A 504 -0.82 4.83 27.02
N ALA A 505 -0.37 5.57 28.00
CA ALA A 505 0.98 6.13 27.98
C ALA A 505 2.02 4.99 27.96
N LEU A 506 3.01 5.14 27.10
CA LEU A 506 4.21 4.29 27.09
C LEU A 506 5.33 5.02 27.84
N GLU A 507 6.19 4.25 28.51
CA GLU A 507 7.39 4.83 29.12
C GLU A 507 8.24 5.45 27.99
N ALA A 508 8.60 6.73 28.16
CA ALA A 508 9.46 7.40 27.22
C ALA A 508 10.82 6.67 27.18
N GLU A 509 11.33 6.40 25.98
CA GLU A 509 12.72 5.97 25.83
C GLU A 509 13.63 7.04 26.45
N THR A 510 14.49 6.64 27.36
CA THR A 510 15.67 7.44 27.67
C THR A 510 16.50 7.42 26.38
N GLU A 511 16.55 8.54 25.66
CA GLU A 511 17.40 8.70 24.48
C GLU A 511 18.84 8.33 24.89
N ASP A 512 19.27 7.12 24.53
CA ASP A 512 20.68 6.81 24.45
C ASP A 512 21.23 7.54 23.21
N LEU A 513 21.76 8.74 23.45
CA LEU A 513 22.40 9.62 22.47
C LEU A 513 23.71 9.05 21.90
N HIS A 514 23.80 7.73 21.72
CA HIS A 514 24.94 7.04 21.11
C HIS A 514 24.52 6.04 20.02
N GLY A 515 23.58 6.45 19.16
CA GLY A 515 23.39 5.82 17.86
C GLY A 515 24.36 6.43 16.87
N ASN A 516 25.47 5.75 16.58
CA ASN A 516 26.29 6.05 15.42
C ASN A 516 25.39 6.11 14.18
N GLU A 517 25.24 7.32 13.63
CA GLU A 517 24.89 7.49 12.22
C GLU A 517 25.98 6.81 11.36
N THR A 518 25.83 5.53 11.12
CA THR A 518 26.48 4.94 9.96
C THR A 518 25.74 5.49 8.75
N ASN A 519 26.25 6.62 8.25
CA ASN A 519 26.00 7.13 6.93
C ASN A 519 26.31 6.03 5.91
N LEU A 520 25.34 5.16 5.67
CA LEU A 520 25.29 4.39 4.44
C LEU A 520 24.98 5.40 3.33
N ASN A 521 26.01 5.72 2.59
CA ASN A 521 26.05 6.69 1.52
C ASN A 521 24.80 6.56 0.63
N SER A 522 23.96 7.60 0.64
CA SER A 522 22.88 7.88 -0.29
C SER A 522 23.34 8.10 -1.77
N ASN A 523 24.50 7.58 -2.13
CA ASN A 523 25.13 7.79 -3.44
C ASN A 523 24.98 6.61 -4.42
N GLN A 524 24.15 5.61 -4.12
CA GLN A 524 23.98 4.45 -5.02
C GLN A 524 22.60 4.32 -5.66
N ILE A 525 21.75 5.35 -5.58
CA ILE A 525 20.55 5.43 -6.41
C ILE A 525 20.77 6.56 -7.44
N LYS A 526 21.48 6.26 -8.50
CA LYS A 526 21.49 7.04 -9.74
C LYS A 526 20.96 6.22 -10.89
#